data_76bde2634478dee38a52102d4fbd2e68
#
_entry.id   76bde2634478dee38a52102d4fbd2e68
#
_cell.length_a   1.000
_cell.length_b   1.000
_cell.length_c   1.000
_cell.angle_alpha   90.00
_cell.angle_beta   90.00
_cell.angle_gamma   90.00
#
_symmetry.space_group_name_H-M   'P 1'
#
loop_
_entity.id
_entity.type
_entity.pdbx_description
1 polymer ?
#
loop_
_entity_poly.entity_id
_entity_poly.type
_entity_poly.pdbx_seq_one_letter_code
_entity_poly.pdbx_strand_id
1 'polypeptide(L)'
;EKYWLSLSERYQSIGVKIPEINKSQAMIPKTGKVIPNPNGSARGFIFEKDGSKIIVLPGVPYEMKAMMLETVIPMYKTNNTKANTIINMRTTGIHESALSELIEPIISDGNDCNIGYYPSVLGVDIRISHKDEVQVKNLVKQLSAILKDSIYGTDKQCIEEVVVQLAQGKNKKIAISESCTGGLIGHRLTEVSGSSGVFLGGFIVYGDQSKKDLLHVDSQLLNDKGAVSLEVAKEMAQNTLELFDVDYGLSVTGIAGPKGGTIDKPVGLVYIGLADKNGIEVKK
;
A
#
# COMPACT_ATOMS: atom_id res chain seq x y z
N GLU A 1 12.66 -39.92 -2.18
CA GLU A 1 13.80 -40.21 -1.30
C GLU A 1 14.84 -39.10 -1.32
N LYS A 2 15.40 -38.71 -2.48
CA LYS A 2 16.39 -37.60 -2.59
C LYS A 2 15.92 -36.28 -1.96
N TYR A 3 14.65 -35.93 -2.15
CA TYR A 3 14.12 -34.69 -1.58
C TYR A 3 13.97 -34.75 -0.07
N TRP A 4 13.57 -35.90 0.49
CA TRP A 4 13.54 -36.09 1.92
C TRP A 4 14.90 -35.92 2.58
N LEU A 5 15.94 -36.46 1.95
CA LEU A 5 17.32 -36.29 2.42
C LEU A 5 17.72 -34.80 2.41
N SER A 6 17.50 -34.10 1.32
CA SER A 6 17.79 -32.66 1.22
C SER A 6 17.00 -31.83 2.23
N LEU A 7 15.73 -32.18 2.47
CA LEU A 7 14.90 -31.50 3.47
C LEU A 7 15.44 -31.77 4.88
N SER A 8 15.85 -32.99 5.17
CA SER A 8 16.43 -33.39 6.45
C SER A 8 17.75 -32.66 6.73
N GLU A 9 18.63 -32.56 5.74
CA GLU A 9 19.89 -31.81 5.82
C GLU A 9 19.64 -30.32 6.10
N ARG A 10 18.64 -29.69 5.44
CA ARG A 10 18.26 -28.29 5.67
C ARG A 10 17.77 -28.06 7.10
N TYR A 11 16.95 -28.96 7.66
CA TYR A 11 16.51 -28.86 9.05
C TYR A 11 17.67 -29.06 10.04
N GLN A 12 18.57 -29.99 9.72
CA GLN A 12 19.74 -30.24 10.54
C GLN A 12 20.70 -29.04 10.56
N SER A 13 20.86 -28.33 9.43
CA SER A 13 21.72 -27.13 9.35
C SER A 13 21.26 -25.98 10.22
N ILE A 14 19.96 -25.92 10.57
CA ILE A 14 19.40 -24.92 11.48
C ILE A 14 19.20 -25.47 12.92
N GLY A 15 19.78 -26.65 13.22
CA GLY A 15 19.72 -27.27 14.55
C GLY A 15 18.37 -27.85 14.95
N VAL A 16 17.45 -28.07 14.00
CA VAL A 16 16.11 -28.59 14.25
C VAL A 16 15.97 -30.00 13.70
N LYS A 17 15.41 -30.91 14.51
CA LYS A 17 15.07 -32.27 14.03
C LYS A 17 13.78 -32.18 13.19
N ILE A 18 13.83 -32.70 11.97
CA ILE A 18 12.65 -32.72 11.09
C ILE A 18 11.58 -33.68 11.67
N PRO A 19 10.33 -33.25 11.85
CA PRO A 19 9.25 -34.15 12.27
C PRO A 19 8.90 -35.17 11.20
N GLU A 20 8.59 -36.43 11.61
CA GLU A 20 8.21 -37.50 10.69
C GLU A 20 7.02 -37.17 9.79
N ILE A 21 6.08 -36.38 10.27
CA ILE A 21 4.91 -35.93 9.50
C ILE A 21 5.32 -35.19 8.21
N ASN A 22 6.50 -34.56 8.22
CA ASN A 22 7.02 -33.82 7.03
C ASN A 22 7.44 -34.78 5.90
N LYS A 23 7.45 -36.09 6.10
CA LYS A 23 7.63 -37.06 5.01
C LYS A 23 6.57 -36.92 3.92
N SER A 24 5.37 -36.50 4.28
CA SER A 24 4.31 -36.20 3.31
C SER A 24 4.69 -35.14 2.30
N GLN A 25 5.53 -34.17 2.68
CA GLN A 25 6.04 -33.11 1.76
C GLN A 25 7.03 -33.65 0.74
N ALA A 26 7.64 -34.81 1.00
CA ALA A 26 8.53 -35.48 0.07
C ALA A 26 7.79 -36.42 -0.90
N MET A 27 6.49 -36.66 -0.68
CA MET A 27 5.67 -37.44 -1.59
C MET A 27 5.36 -36.62 -2.84
N ILE A 28 5.47 -37.25 -4.00
CA ILE A 28 5.05 -36.68 -5.29
C ILE A 28 3.96 -37.57 -5.89
N PRO A 29 2.96 -36.97 -6.54
CA PRO A 29 1.96 -37.73 -7.28
C PRO A 29 2.62 -38.60 -8.36
N LYS A 30 2.01 -39.74 -8.66
CA LYS A 30 2.49 -40.63 -9.75
C LYS A 30 2.41 -39.94 -11.13
N THR A 31 1.47 -39.03 -11.29
CA THR A 31 1.26 -38.23 -12.49
C THR A 31 1.45 -36.76 -12.16
N GLY A 32 1.93 -35.98 -13.14
CA GLY A 32 2.18 -34.55 -12.96
C GLY A 32 3.65 -34.21 -12.86
N LYS A 33 3.95 -32.93 -13.11
CA LYS A 33 5.29 -32.36 -13.02
C LYS A 33 5.43 -31.56 -11.74
N VAL A 34 6.59 -31.64 -11.09
CA VAL A 34 6.89 -30.89 -9.87
C VAL A 34 7.29 -29.47 -10.23
N ILE A 35 6.72 -28.47 -9.53
CA ILE A 35 7.19 -27.09 -9.51
C ILE A 35 8.10 -26.93 -8.29
N PRO A 36 9.39 -26.57 -8.45
CA PRO A 36 10.30 -26.30 -7.35
C PRO A 36 9.82 -25.13 -6.52
N ASN A 37 10.06 -25.19 -5.21
CA ASN A 37 9.81 -24.06 -4.31
C ASN A 37 11.15 -23.53 -3.80
N PRO A 38 11.60 -22.34 -4.27
CA PRO A 38 12.88 -21.77 -3.84
C PRO A 38 12.86 -21.28 -2.40
N ASN A 39 11.67 -20.97 -1.89
CA ASN A 39 11.49 -20.27 -0.63
C ASN A 39 10.94 -21.11 0.53
N GLY A 40 10.56 -22.36 0.26
CA GLY A 40 9.94 -23.22 1.26
C GLY A 40 10.10 -24.69 0.98
N SER A 41 9.42 -25.52 1.79
CA SER A 41 9.46 -26.99 1.70
C SER A 41 8.27 -27.58 0.94
N ALA A 42 7.18 -26.87 0.77
CA ALA A 42 6.02 -27.35 0.04
C ALA A 42 6.24 -27.23 -1.46
N ARG A 43 6.01 -28.30 -2.21
CA ARG A 43 6.15 -28.32 -3.67
C ARG A 43 4.84 -27.97 -4.35
N GLY A 44 4.92 -27.38 -5.54
CA GLY A 44 3.80 -27.27 -6.46
C GLY A 44 3.79 -28.42 -7.48
N PHE A 45 2.67 -28.55 -8.18
CA PHE A 45 2.48 -29.59 -9.19
C PHE A 45 1.72 -29.04 -10.39
N ILE A 46 2.05 -29.58 -11.58
CA ILE A 46 1.32 -29.34 -12.82
C ILE A 46 0.75 -30.68 -13.27
N PHE A 47 -0.55 -30.73 -13.42
CA PHE A 47 -1.25 -31.87 -14.03
C PHE A 47 -1.78 -31.45 -15.40
N GLU A 48 -1.71 -32.35 -16.36
CA GLU A 48 -2.27 -32.15 -17.70
C GLU A 48 -3.41 -33.16 -17.92
N LYS A 49 -4.58 -32.66 -18.29
CA LYS A 49 -5.74 -33.49 -18.61
C LYS A 49 -6.55 -32.80 -19.72
N ASP A 50 -6.86 -33.54 -20.78
CA ASP A 50 -7.72 -33.10 -21.89
C ASP A 50 -7.33 -31.73 -22.47
N GLY A 51 -6.01 -31.50 -22.64
CA GLY A 51 -5.47 -30.22 -23.12
C GLY A 51 -5.45 -29.08 -22.11
N SER A 52 -6.02 -29.28 -20.92
CA SER A 52 -6.01 -28.33 -19.84
C SER A 52 -4.86 -28.59 -18.85
N LYS A 53 -4.31 -27.52 -18.25
CA LYS A 53 -3.29 -27.61 -17.21
C LYS A 53 -3.86 -27.16 -15.88
N ILE A 54 -3.75 -28.01 -14.86
CA ILE A 54 -4.11 -27.73 -13.49
C ILE A 54 -2.80 -27.49 -12.72
N ILE A 55 -2.65 -26.30 -12.16
CA ILE A 55 -1.47 -25.89 -11.42
C ILE A 55 -1.84 -25.78 -9.94
N VAL A 56 -1.15 -26.55 -9.09
CA VAL A 56 -1.36 -26.57 -7.65
C VAL A 56 -0.13 -25.94 -6.98
N LEU A 57 -0.36 -24.93 -6.16
CA LEU A 57 0.69 -24.18 -5.47
C LEU A 57 0.44 -24.14 -3.96
N PRO A 58 1.48 -23.91 -3.13
CA PRO A 58 1.32 -23.72 -1.69
C PRO A 58 0.43 -22.51 -1.35
N GLY A 59 -0.26 -22.59 -0.22
CA GLY A 59 -1.09 -21.51 0.29
C GLY A 59 -0.32 -20.31 0.85
N VAL A 60 0.99 -20.43 1.09
CA VAL A 60 1.83 -19.34 1.58
C VAL A 60 2.12 -18.36 0.44
N PRO A 61 1.63 -17.10 0.53
CA PRO A 61 1.68 -16.17 -0.63
C PRO A 61 3.07 -15.88 -1.17
N TYR A 62 4.06 -15.78 -0.30
CA TYR A 62 5.42 -15.48 -0.71
C TYR A 62 6.09 -16.66 -1.46
N GLU A 63 5.79 -17.90 -1.07
CA GLU A 63 6.24 -19.11 -1.76
C GLU A 63 5.54 -19.24 -3.13
N MET A 64 4.23 -19.10 -3.13
CA MET A 64 3.41 -19.13 -4.35
C MET A 64 3.86 -18.10 -5.38
N LYS A 65 4.13 -16.86 -4.95
CA LYS A 65 4.60 -15.79 -5.86
C LYS A 65 5.92 -16.14 -6.52
N ALA A 66 6.89 -16.68 -5.79
CA ALA A 66 8.18 -17.09 -6.34
C ALA A 66 8.00 -18.21 -7.39
N MET A 67 7.21 -19.22 -7.07
CA MET A 67 6.93 -20.33 -8.00
C MET A 67 6.19 -19.86 -9.26
N MET A 68 5.27 -18.92 -9.13
CA MET A 68 4.59 -18.28 -10.26
C MET A 68 5.59 -17.55 -11.15
N LEU A 69 6.45 -16.70 -10.59
CA LEU A 69 7.39 -15.87 -11.33
C LEU A 69 8.49 -16.69 -12.02
N GLU A 70 9.03 -17.70 -11.34
CA GLU A 70 10.17 -18.46 -11.80
C GLU A 70 9.81 -19.63 -12.72
N THR A 71 8.62 -20.22 -12.53
CA THR A 71 8.22 -21.43 -13.27
C THR A 71 6.96 -21.23 -14.11
N VAL A 72 5.86 -20.81 -13.49
CA VAL A 72 4.54 -20.84 -14.16
C VAL A 72 4.44 -19.77 -15.25
N ILE A 73 4.71 -18.51 -14.92
CA ILE A 73 4.61 -17.41 -15.88
C ILE A 73 5.51 -17.60 -17.09
N PRO A 74 6.79 -18.03 -16.96
CA PRO A 74 7.65 -18.32 -18.12
C PRO A 74 7.09 -19.39 -19.06
N MET A 75 6.38 -20.40 -18.55
CA MET A 75 5.76 -21.44 -19.38
C MET A 75 4.68 -20.91 -20.33
N TYR A 76 4.05 -19.76 -19.98
CA TYR A 76 2.98 -19.14 -20.76
C TYR A 76 3.44 -17.89 -21.53
N LYS A 77 4.69 -17.46 -21.34
CA LYS A 77 5.27 -16.40 -22.18
C LYS A 77 5.45 -16.91 -23.59
N THR A 78 4.49 -16.59 -24.46
CA THR A 78 4.64 -16.86 -25.91
C THR A 78 5.21 -15.60 -26.57
N ASN A 79 6.25 -15.78 -27.38
CA ASN A 79 6.94 -14.69 -28.09
C ASN A 79 6.07 -14.00 -29.18
N ASN A 80 4.85 -14.49 -29.44
CA ASN A 80 4.05 -14.11 -30.62
C ASN A 80 2.71 -13.43 -30.33
N THR A 81 2.31 -13.21 -29.10
CA THR A 81 1.10 -12.43 -28.80
C THR A 81 1.52 -11.01 -28.41
N LYS A 82 1.07 -10.00 -29.17
CA LYS A 82 1.08 -8.60 -28.68
C LYS A 82 0.35 -8.59 -27.33
N ALA A 83 1.11 -8.48 -26.26
CA ALA A 83 0.52 -8.31 -24.93
C ALA A 83 -0.28 -7.01 -24.91
N ASN A 84 -1.40 -7.00 -24.19
CA ASN A 84 -2.12 -5.75 -23.95
C ASN A 84 -1.20 -4.77 -23.22
N THR A 85 -1.21 -3.52 -23.65
CA THR A 85 -0.72 -2.43 -22.84
C THR A 85 -1.66 -2.27 -21.65
N ILE A 86 -1.10 -2.22 -20.45
CA ILE A 86 -1.85 -2.10 -19.20
C ILE A 86 -1.26 -0.91 -18.43
N ILE A 87 -2.12 0.01 -18.01
CA ILE A 87 -1.76 1.10 -17.09
C ILE A 87 -2.75 1.04 -15.92
N ASN A 88 -2.21 1.08 -14.70
CA ASN A 88 -3.02 1.22 -13.49
C ASN A 88 -2.88 2.67 -13.00
N MET A 89 -3.98 3.42 -13.01
CA MET A 89 -4.01 4.75 -12.40
C MET A 89 -4.32 4.58 -10.91
N ARG A 90 -3.44 5.12 -10.06
CA ARG A 90 -3.56 5.02 -8.61
C ARG A 90 -4.30 6.25 -8.08
N THR A 91 -5.48 6.04 -7.46
CA THR A 91 -6.27 7.16 -6.92
C THR A 91 -6.43 7.07 -5.40
N THR A 92 -6.66 8.23 -4.78
CA THR A 92 -6.97 8.35 -3.35
C THR A 92 -7.98 9.48 -3.12
N GLY A 93 -8.65 9.45 -1.97
CA GLY A 93 -9.60 10.51 -1.59
C GLY A 93 -10.92 10.52 -2.35
N ILE A 94 -11.18 9.51 -3.18
CA ILE A 94 -12.43 9.36 -3.94
C ILE A 94 -13.00 7.95 -3.77
N HIS A 95 -14.31 7.85 -3.54
CA HIS A 95 -15.02 6.57 -3.44
C HIS A 95 -15.30 6.00 -4.83
N GLU A 96 -15.42 4.67 -4.92
CA GLU A 96 -15.64 3.97 -6.19
C GLU A 96 -16.87 4.46 -6.96
N SER A 97 -17.98 4.70 -6.27
CA SER A 97 -19.21 5.20 -6.90
C SER A 97 -19.04 6.58 -7.52
N ALA A 98 -18.42 7.51 -6.78
CA ALA A 98 -18.14 8.86 -7.29
C ALA A 98 -17.10 8.84 -8.42
N LEU A 99 -16.09 7.96 -8.32
CA LEU A 99 -15.10 7.76 -9.37
C LEU A 99 -15.77 7.25 -10.65
N SER A 100 -16.60 6.22 -10.54
CA SER A 100 -17.34 5.65 -11.67
C SER A 100 -18.23 6.69 -12.34
N GLU A 101 -19.00 7.46 -11.57
CA GLU A 101 -19.88 8.51 -12.08
C GLU A 101 -19.11 9.58 -12.87
N LEU A 102 -17.92 9.97 -12.41
CA LEU A 102 -17.08 10.97 -13.07
C LEU A 102 -16.49 10.48 -14.40
N ILE A 103 -16.12 9.19 -14.48
CA ILE A 103 -15.40 8.69 -15.66
C ILE A 103 -16.34 7.98 -16.67
N GLU A 104 -17.55 7.58 -16.28
CA GLU A 104 -18.52 6.90 -17.13
C GLU A 104 -18.80 7.63 -18.47
N PRO A 105 -18.97 8.97 -18.49
CA PRO A 105 -19.21 9.69 -19.75
C PRO A 105 -18.06 9.53 -20.76
N ILE A 106 -16.82 9.41 -20.28
CA ILE A 106 -15.64 9.24 -21.15
C ILE A 106 -15.52 7.80 -21.63
N ILE A 107 -15.84 6.85 -20.75
CA ILE A 107 -15.72 5.43 -21.06
C ILE A 107 -16.76 5.00 -22.07
N SER A 108 -17.99 5.53 -21.96
CA SER A 108 -19.11 5.20 -22.83
C SER A 108 -19.01 5.85 -24.22
N ASP A 109 -18.13 6.82 -24.43
CA ASP A 109 -17.96 7.53 -25.70
C ASP A 109 -16.99 6.82 -26.66
N GLY A 110 -17.35 5.61 -27.10
CA GLY A 110 -16.64 4.88 -28.15
C GLY A 110 -15.24 4.36 -27.78
N ASN A 111 -15.02 4.07 -26.51
CA ASN A 111 -13.76 3.57 -26.00
C ASN A 111 -13.75 2.03 -25.95
N ASP A 112 -12.79 1.40 -26.63
CA ASP A 112 -12.62 -0.07 -26.69
C ASP A 112 -11.67 -0.60 -25.60
N CYS A 113 -11.18 0.23 -24.68
CA CYS A 113 -10.31 -0.22 -23.58
C CYS A 113 -11.10 -1.03 -22.54
N ASN A 114 -10.50 -2.11 -22.06
CA ASN A 114 -11.02 -2.79 -20.88
C ASN A 114 -10.66 -2.00 -19.62
N ILE A 115 -11.65 -1.73 -18.77
CA ILE A 115 -11.50 -0.98 -17.54
C ILE A 115 -11.91 -1.85 -16.37
N GLY A 116 -11.10 -1.83 -15.31
CA GLY A 116 -11.38 -2.52 -14.05
C GLY A 116 -11.12 -1.60 -12.87
N TYR A 117 -11.97 -1.67 -11.85
CA TYR A 117 -11.85 -0.96 -10.58
C TYR A 117 -11.33 -1.91 -9.51
N TYR A 118 -10.33 -1.49 -8.77
CA TYR A 118 -9.71 -2.27 -7.71
C TYR A 118 -9.70 -1.46 -6.40
N PRO A 119 -10.80 -1.50 -5.63
CA PRO A 119 -10.88 -0.79 -4.37
C PRO A 119 -9.94 -1.39 -3.32
N SER A 120 -9.34 -0.53 -2.53
CA SER A 120 -8.49 -0.86 -1.40
C SER A 120 -8.66 0.16 -0.28
N VAL A 121 -8.02 -0.06 0.86
CA VAL A 121 -7.98 0.92 1.95
C VAL A 121 -7.22 2.21 1.59
N LEU A 122 -6.43 2.20 0.51
CA LEU A 122 -5.66 3.35 0.04
C LEU A 122 -6.43 4.20 -0.98
N GLY A 123 -7.47 3.65 -1.59
CA GLY A 123 -8.25 4.26 -2.66
C GLY A 123 -8.69 3.25 -3.69
N VAL A 124 -9.02 3.69 -4.89
CA VAL A 124 -9.51 2.85 -5.99
C VAL A 124 -8.52 2.92 -7.15
N ASP A 125 -7.86 1.82 -7.47
CA ASP A 125 -7.02 1.76 -8.65
C ASP A 125 -7.89 1.54 -9.90
N ILE A 126 -7.64 2.29 -10.96
CA ILE A 126 -8.29 2.12 -12.27
C ILE A 126 -7.30 1.42 -13.20
N ARG A 127 -7.61 0.19 -13.58
CA ARG A 127 -6.81 -0.56 -14.54
C ARG A 127 -7.38 -0.39 -15.94
N ILE A 128 -6.57 0.12 -16.84
CA ILE A 128 -6.91 0.34 -18.24
C ILE A 128 -6.05 -0.59 -19.09
N SER A 129 -6.67 -1.34 -20.01
CA SER A 129 -5.91 -2.24 -20.87
C SER A 129 -6.51 -2.33 -22.29
N HIS A 130 -5.61 -2.33 -23.29
CA HIS A 130 -5.94 -2.54 -24.70
C HIS A 130 -4.71 -3.04 -25.47
N LYS A 131 -4.94 -3.65 -26.65
CA LYS A 131 -3.87 -4.08 -27.57
C LYS A 131 -3.11 -2.91 -28.20
N ASP A 132 -3.82 -1.80 -28.41
CA ASP A 132 -3.26 -0.56 -28.94
C ASP A 132 -2.87 0.35 -27.78
N GLU A 133 -1.57 0.60 -27.64
CA GLU A 133 -0.99 1.46 -26.62
C GLU A 133 -1.47 2.92 -26.73
N VAL A 134 -1.74 3.39 -27.96
CA VAL A 134 -2.20 4.76 -28.19
C VAL A 134 -3.56 5.01 -27.56
N GLN A 135 -4.47 4.02 -27.68
CA GLN A 135 -5.80 4.12 -27.04
C GLN A 135 -5.70 4.17 -25.52
N VAL A 136 -4.86 3.31 -24.91
CA VAL A 136 -4.64 3.33 -23.46
C VAL A 136 -4.10 4.69 -23.00
N LYS A 137 -3.08 5.23 -23.67
CA LYS A 137 -2.47 6.53 -23.33
C LYS A 137 -3.45 7.69 -23.48
N ASN A 138 -4.27 7.67 -24.53
CA ASN A 138 -5.28 8.70 -24.76
C ASN A 138 -6.34 8.69 -23.65
N LEU A 139 -6.84 7.51 -23.29
CA LEU A 139 -7.81 7.39 -22.21
C LEU A 139 -7.21 7.83 -20.86
N VAL A 140 -5.99 7.39 -20.52
CA VAL A 140 -5.28 7.84 -19.31
C VAL A 140 -5.17 9.36 -19.28
N LYS A 141 -4.85 10.02 -20.41
CA LYS A 141 -4.79 11.48 -20.49
C LYS A 141 -6.14 12.15 -20.24
N GLN A 142 -7.22 11.61 -20.81
CA GLN A 142 -8.58 12.12 -20.60
C GLN A 142 -9.01 11.99 -19.14
N LEU A 143 -8.81 10.80 -18.54
CA LEU A 143 -9.13 10.56 -17.13
C LEU A 143 -8.29 11.42 -16.20
N SER A 144 -7.00 11.63 -16.50
CA SER A 144 -6.12 12.49 -15.71
C SER A 144 -6.59 13.95 -15.67
N ALA A 145 -7.18 14.43 -16.76
CA ALA A 145 -7.70 15.81 -16.83
C ALA A 145 -8.92 16.02 -15.91
N ILE A 146 -9.70 14.97 -15.66
CA ILE A 146 -10.89 15.03 -14.79
C ILE A 146 -10.57 14.71 -13.34
N LEU A 147 -9.79 13.65 -13.10
CA LEU A 147 -9.49 13.16 -11.76
C LEU A 147 -8.45 13.99 -11.02
N LYS A 148 -7.59 14.72 -11.76
CA LYS A 148 -6.61 15.69 -11.22
C LYS A 148 -5.91 15.19 -9.94
N ASP A 149 -6.15 15.88 -8.83
CA ASP A 149 -5.51 15.66 -7.54
C ASP A 149 -5.89 14.33 -6.88
N SER A 150 -6.94 13.66 -7.37
CA SER A 150 -7.27 12.32 -6.91
C SER A 150 -6.29 11.26 -7.41
N ILE A 151 -5.50 11.55 -8.44
CA ILE A 151 -4.46 10.63 -8.94
C ILE A 151 -3.13 10.97 -8.27
N TYR A 152 -2.59 10.01 -7.52
CA TYR A 152 -1.26 10.18 -6.92
C TYR A 152 -0.14 9.48 -7.69
N GLY A 153 -0.45 8.53 -8.57
CA GLY A 153 0.58 7.79 -9.31
C GLY A 153 0.02 6.81 -10.32
N THR A 154 0.92 6.05 -10.91
CA THR A 154 0.60 4.97 -11.85
C THR A 154 1.30 3.67 -11.50
N ASP A 155 0.73 2.56 -11.94
CA ASP A 155 1.27 1.20 -11.85
C ASP A 155 1.66 0.78 -10.42
N LYS A 156 2.94 0.69 -10.11
CA LYS A 156 3.46 0.23 -8.82
C LYS A 156 3.83 1.34 -7.86
N GLN A 157 3.67 2.61 -8.26
CA GLN A 157 4.01 3.72 -7.39
C GLN A 157 3.18 3.68 -6.09
N CYS A 158 3.84 3.87 -4.96
CA CYS A 158 3.20 4.04 -3.67
C CYS A 158 3.10 5.53 -3.33
N ILE A 159 2.10 5.91 -2.53
CA ILE A 159 1.88 7.32 -2.19
C ILE A 159 3.08 7.92 -1.44
N GLU A 160 3.71 7.14 -0.56
CA GLU A 160 4.93 7.54 0.15
C GLU A 160 6.10 7.80 -0.79
N GLU A 161 6.27 7.00 -1.85
CA GLU A 161 7.29 7.24 -2.87
C GLU A 161 7.04 8.56 -3.60
N VAL A 162 5.79 8.82 -3.98
CA VAL A 162 5.40 10.07 -4.65
C VAL A 162 5.64 11.28 -3.75
N VAL A 163 5.26 11.19 -2.47
CA VAL A 163 5.49 12.27 -1.49
C VAL A 163 6.98 12.57 -1.34
N VAL A 164 7.82 11.54 -1.16
CA VAL A 164 9.26 11.69 -1.02
C VAL A 164 9.88 12.29 -2.28
N GLN A 165 9.52 11.80 -3.46
CA GLN A 165 10.02 12.30 -4.75
C GLN A 165 9.62 13.77 -4.99
N LEU A 166 8.37 14.14 -4.70
CA LEU A 166 7.90 15.51 -4.83
C LEU A 166 8.62 16.45 -3.86
N ALA A 167 8.82 16.03 -2.61
CA ALA A 167 9.53 16.80 -1.62
C ALA A 167 11.01 16.98 -2.00
N GLN A 168 11.68 15.93 -2.49
CA GLN A 168 13.04 16.01 -3.02
C GLN A 168 13.14 16.98 -4.20
N GLY A 169 12.24 16.83 -5.19
CA GLY A 169 12.24 17.69 -6.40
C GLY A 169 12.00 19.16 -6.10
N LYS A 170 11.29 19.45 -5.00
CA LYS A 170 11.02 20.83 -4.54
C LYS A 170 11.97 21.29 -3.43
N ASN A 171 12.95 20.50 -3.04
CA ASN A 171 13.85 20.72 -1.90
C ASN A 171 13.09 21.08 -0.61
N LYS A 172 12.06 20.28 -0.27
CA LYS A 172 11.18 20.48 0.86
C LYS A 172 11.44 19.46 1.95
N LYS A 173 11.29 19.88 3.21
CA LYS A 173 11.43 19.06 4.40
C LYS A 173 10.07 18.81 5.05
N ILE A 174 9.90 17.62 5.61
CA ILE A 174 8.66 17.14 6.22
C ILE A 174 8.97 16.61 7.62
N ALA A 175 8.12 16.93 8.58
CA ALA A 175 8.05 16.28 9.88
C ALA A 175 6.61 15.91 10.21
N ILE A 176 6.43 14.96 11.12
CA ILE A 176 5.10 14.43 11.44
C ILE A 176 4.86 14.36 12.95
N SER A 177 3.59 14.40 13.35
CA SER A 177 3.15 14.05 14.70
C SER A 177 1.98 13.07 14.62
N GLU A 178 2.18 11.91 15.17
CA GLU A 178 1.23 10.78 15.10
C GLU A 178 0.65 10.47 16.47
N SER A 179 -0.68 10.30 16.52
CA SER A 179 -1.38 9.78 17.68
C SER A 179 -1.95 8.40 17.35
N CYS A 180 -3.13 8.30 16.77
CA CYS A 180 -3.81 7.03 16.52
C CYS A 180 -3.10 6.12 15.50
N THR A 181 -2.23 6.63 14.67
CA THR A 181 -1.45 5.88 13.67
C THR A 181 -0.17 5.24 14.25
N GLY A 182 0.26 5.67 15.45
CA GLY A 182 1.30 5.00 16.24
C GLY A 182 2.68 4.90 15.58
N GLY A 183 3.02 5.78 14.63
CA GLY A 183 4.29 5.78 13.89
C GLY A 183 4.21 5.16 12.51
N LEU A 184 3.03 4.74 12.04
CA LEU A 184 2.88 4.09 10.74
C LEU A 184 3.23 5.01 9.56
N ILE A 185 2.92 6.31 9.65
CA ILE A 185 3.25 7.27 8.58
C ILE A 185 4.76 7.43 8.47
N GLY A 186 5.44 7.63 9.61
CA GLY A 186 6.90 7.71 9.66
C GLY A 186 7.56 6.43 9.15
N HIS A 187 7.04 5.27 9.55
CA HIS A 187 7.51 3.98 9.06
C HIS A 187 7.43 3.89 7.53
N ARG A 188 6.26 4.18 6.94
CA ARG A 188 6.08 4.14 5.47
C ARG A 188 6.99 5.12 4.73
N LEU A 189 7.18 6.34 5.25
CA LEU A 189 8.11 7.30 4.65
C LEU A 189 9.55 6.80 4.69
N THR A 190 9.97 6.16 5.78
CA THR A 190 11.35 5.66 5.93
C THR A 190 11.65 4.40 5.11
N GLU A 191 10.64 3.67 4.64
CA GLU A 191 10.84 2.56 3.69
C GLU A 191 11.28 3.05 2.30
N VAL A 192 11.05 4.33 1.97
CA VAL A 192 11.43 4.90 0.69
C VAL A 192 12.91 5.28 0.67
N SER A 193 13.64 4.76 -0.31
CA SER A 193 15.07 5.09 -0.47
C SER A 193 15.24 6.60 -0.70
N GLY A 194 16.15 7.22 0.05
CA GLY A 194 16.42 8.66 -0.02
C GLY A 194 15.48 9.53 0.82
N SER A 195 14.55 8.93 1.57
CA SER A 195 13.63 9.66 2.47
C SER A 195 14.35 10.52 3.50
N SER A 196 15.54 10.12 3.97
CA SER A 196 16.35 10.90 4.93
C SER A 196 16.72 12.31 4.44
N GLY A 197 16.70 12.52 3.13
CA GLY A 197 16.89 13.83 2.53
C GLY A 197 15.71 14.79 2.70
N VAL A 198 14.51 14.29 3.03
CA VAL A 198 13.27 15.08 3.11
C VAL A 198 12.50 14.91 4.41
N PHE A 199 12.47 13.71 4.98
CA PHE A 199 11.81 13.40 6.24
C PHE A 199 12.78 13.53 7.39
N LEU A 200 12.62 14.57 8.23
CA LEU A 200 13.54 14.86 9.34
C LEU A 200 13.21 14.06 10.60
N GLY A 201 11.96 13.58 10.72
CA GLY A 201 11.52 12.82 11.88
C GLY A 201 10.12 13.15 12.30
N GLY A 202 9.75 12.71 13.51
CA GLY A 202 8.43 12.97 14.04
C GLY A 202 8.24 12.54 15.48
N PHE A 203 7.12 12.94 16.04
CA PHE A 203 6.68 12.57 17.36
C PHE A 203 5.56 11.52 17.32
N ILE A 204 5.66 10.49 18.15
CA ILE A 204 4.53 9.61 18.47
C ILE A 204 3.96 10.07 19.80
N VAL A 205 2.87 10.85 19.74
CA VAL A 205 2.22 11.49 20.90
C VAL A 205 0.85 10.85 21.16
N TYR A 206 0.87 9.57 21.55
CA TYR A 206 -0.34 8.78 21.72
C TYR A 206 -1.20 9.24 22.89
N GLY A 207 -0.60 9.51 24.04
CA GLY A 207 -1.29 10.02 25.21
C GLY A 207 -1.36 11.54 25.26
N ASP A 208 -2.31 12.09 26.04
CA ASP A 208 -2.46 13.54 26.19
C ASP A 208 -1.26 14.19 26.86
N GLN A 209 -0.63 13.47 27.81
CA GLN A 209 0.58 13.98 28.46
C GLN A 209 1.72 14.15 27.46
N SER A 210 1.93 13.18 26.55
CA SER A 210 2.98 13.31 25.51
C SER A 210 2.67 14.43 24.51
N LYS A 211 1.42 14.73 24.22
CA LYS A 211 1.03 15.90 23.41
C LYS A 211 1.45 17.22 24.07
N LYS A 212 1.30 17.30 25.40
CA LYS A 212 1.73 18.48 26.19
C LYS A 212 3.23 18.59 26.28
N ASP A 213 3.90 17.53 26.69
CA ASP A 213 5.32 17.57 27.06
C ASP A 213 6.25 17.65 25.87
N LEU A 214 5.93 16.93 24.79
CA LEU A 214 6.79 16.79 23.62
C LEU A 214 6.39 17.71 22.46
N LEU A 215 5.09 17.93 22.30
CA LEU A 215 4.57 18.70 21.19
C LEU A 215 3.97 20.05 21.62
N HIS A 216 4.03 20.35 22.92
CA HIS A 216 3.58 21.60 23.53
C HIS A 216 2.12 21.99 23.22
N VAL A 217 1.24 20.99 23.04
CA VAL A 217 -0.18 21.24 22.83
C VAL A 217 -0.78 21.84 24.11
N ASP A 218 -1.55 22.90 23.96
CA ASP A 218 -2.15 23.63 25.07
C ASP A 218 -3.03 22.72 25.93
N SER A 219 -2.79 22.75 27.25
CA SER A 219 -3.51 21.90 28.20
C SER A 219 -5.00 22.24 28.30
N GLN A 220 -5.36 23.52 28.17
CA GLN A 220 -6.75 23.96 28.22
C GLN A 220 -7.47 23.51 26.93
N LEU A 221 -6.82 23.62 25.77
CA LEU A 221 -7.37 23.15 24.52
C LEU A 221 -7.67 21.64 24.56
N LEU A 222 -6.73 20.83 25.10
CA LEU A 222 -6.94 19.39 25.29
C LEU A 222 -8.11 19.09 26.23
N ASN A 223 -8.26 19.83 27.30
CA ASN A 223 -9.38 19.67 28.25
C ASN A 223 -10.72 20.05 27.64
N ASP A 224 -10.76 21.16 26.90
CA ASP A 224 -12.01 21.73 26.37
C ASP A 224 -12.51 20.99 25.12
N LYS A 225 -11.59 20.60 24.23
CA LYS A 225 -11.90 20.00 22.91
C LYS A 225 -11.63 18.49 22.85
N GLY A 226 -10.79 18.00 23.75
CA GLY A 226 -10.30 16.63 23.75
C GLY A 226 -9.25 16.39 22.65
N ALA A 227 -8.43 15.36 22.82
CA ALA A 227 -7.32 15.04 21.94
C ALA A 227 -7.74 14.82 20.48
N VAL A 228 -8.96 14.33 20.23
CA VAL A 228 -9.50 14.14 18.89
C VAL A 228 -10.42 15.28 18.53
N SER A 229 -9.84 16.33 17.98
CA SER A 229 -10.56 17.54 17.53
C SER A 229 -9.77 18.23 16.41
N LEU A 230 -10.48 19.05 15.65
CA LEU A 230 -9.90 19.86 14.58
C LEU A 230 -8.83 20.81 15.14
N GLU A 231 -9.12 21.42 16.27
CA GLU A 231 -8.24 22.42 16.90
C GLU A 231 -6.95 21.76 17.38
N VAL A 232 -7.03 20.59 18.03
CA VAL A 232 -5.84 19.85 18.47
C VAL A 232 -5.02 19.36 17.28
N ALA A 233 -5.65 18.86 16.22
CA ALA A 233 -4.93 18.46 15.00
C ALA A 233 -4.20 19.65 14.37
N LYS A 234 -4.85 20.83 14.36
CA LYS A 234 -4.26 22.08 13.86
C LYS A 234 -3.01 22.47 14.67
N GLU A 235 -3.11 22.49 15.98
CA GLU A 235 -2.00 22.86 16.87
C GLU A 235 -0.88 21.84 16.79
N MET A 236 -1.17 20.53 16.75
CA MET A 236 -0.18 19.50 16.54
C MET A 236 0.61 19.71 15.24
N ALA A 237 -0.06 20.05 14.13
CA ALA A 237 0.60 20.29 12.85
C ALA A 237 1.52 21.53 12.90
N GLN A 238 1.03 22.62 13.50
CA GLN A 238 1.79 23.86 13.68
C GLN A 238 3.04 23.61 14.53
N ASN A 239 2.86 23.01 15.69
CA ASN A 239 3.98 22.76 16.60
C ASN A 239 5.00 21.78 16.01
N THR A 240 4.55 20.81 15.19
CA THR A 240 5.44 19.95 14.43
C THR A 240 6.28 20.75 13.42
N LEU A 241 5.65 21.66 12.67
CA LEU A 241 6.33 22.54 11.71
C LEU A 241 7.43 23.35 12.41
N GLU A 242 7.10 23.98 13.53
CA GLU A 242 7.97 24.88 14.26
C GLU A 242 9.11 24.15 14.97
N LEU A 243 8.82 23.04 15.68
CA LEU A 243 9.82 22.30 16.45
C LEU A 243 10.88 21.62 15.57
N PHE A 244 10.53 21.22 14.36
CA PHE A 244 11.46 20.63 13.40
C PHE A 244 12.06 21.66 12.44
N ASP A 245 11.56 22.88 12.39
CA ASP A 245 11.96 23.92 11.42
C ASP A 245 11.90 23.37 9.97
N VAL A 246 10.74 22.86 9.59
CA VAL A 246 10.51 22.20 8.29
C VAL A 246 9.55 23.00 7.41
N ASP A 247 9.42 22.59 6.14
CA ASP A 247 8.47 23.22 5.21
C ASP A 247 7.03 22.74 5.43
N TYR A 248 6.87 21.48 5.87
CA TYR A 248 5.56 20.85 6.11
C TYR A 248 5.54 20.10 7.43
N GLY A 249 4.60 20.46 8.30
CA GLY A 249 4.28 19.73 9.53
C GLY A 249 2.94 18.99 9.36
N LEU A 250 2.98 17.66 9.40
CA LEU A 250 1.77 16.81 9.30
C LEU A 250 1.40 16.30 10.69
N SER A 251 0.11 16.35 11.03
CA SER A 251 -0.42 15.77 12.25
C SER A 251 -1.56 14.79 11.98
N VAL A 252 -1.69 13.77 12.83
CA VAL A 252 -2.83 12.85 12.80
C VAL A 252 -3.29 12.55 14.23
N THR A 253 -4.58 12.79 14.50
CA THR A 253 -5.24 12.38 15.73
C THR A 253 -6.61 11.78 15.42
N GLY A 254 -7.01 10.73 16.16
CA GLY A 254 -8.26 10.04 15.85
C GLY A 254 -8.61 8.93 16.83
N ILE A 255 -9.77 8.33 16.61
CA ILE A 255 -10.31 7.19 17.36
C ILE A 255 -10.25 5.95 16.48
N ALA A 256 -9.16 5.17 16.62
CA ALA A 256 -8.94 3.98 15.81
C ALA A 256 -9.91 2.81 16.14
N GLY A 257 -10.47 2.79 17.35
CA GLY A 257 -11.34 1.70 17.80
C GLY A 257 -10.58 0.48 18.34
N PRO A 258 -11.28 -0.64 18.61
CA PRO A 258 -12.72 -0.85 18.45
C PRO A 258 -13.60 -0.16 19.51
N LYS A 259 -12.99 0.39 20.57
CA LYS A 259 -13.66 1.12 21.67
C LYS A 259 -13.24 2.59 21.69
N GLY A 260 -13.89 3.39 22.54
CA GLY A 260 -13.52 4.80 22.77
C GLY A 260 -14.28 5.82 21.92
N GLY A 261 -15.18 5.39 21.04
CA GLY A 261 -16.08 6.27 20.32
C GLY A 261 -17.29 6.73 21.16
N THR A 262 -17.80 7.90 20.81
CA THR A 262 -19.08 8.47 21.30
C THR A 262 -19.98 8.79 20.12
N ILE A 263 -21.21 9.25 20.37
CA ILE A 263 -22.13 9.70 19.32
C ILE A 263 -21.52 10.86 18.53
N ASP A 264 -20.89 11.82 19.21
CA ASP A 264 -20.29 13.01 18.58
C ASP A 264 -18.92 12.72 17.98
N LYS A 265 -18.19 11.75 18.52
CA LYS A 265 -16.86 11.34 18.08
C LYS A 265 -16.83 9.82 17.88
N PRO A 266 -17.36 9.30 16.76
CA PRO A 266 -17.46 7.87 16.52
C PRO A 266 -16.08 7.23 16.28
N VAL A 267 -16.01 5.91 16.46
CA VAL A 267 -14.85 5.11 15.99
C VAL A 267 -14.65 5.34 14.49
N GLY A 268 -13.41 5.52 14.07
CA GLY A 268 -13.04 5.87 12.71
C GLY A 268 -12.92 7.37 12.45
N LEU A 269 -13.32 8.23 13.39
CA LEU A 269 -13.08 9.67 13.30
C LEU A 269 -11.60 9.97 13.38
N VAL A 270 -11.06 10.62 12.34
CA VAL A 270 -9.66 11.05 12.27
C VAL A 270 -9.60 12.50 11.79
N TYR A 271 -8.76 13.30 12.40
CA TYR A 271 -8.35 14.62 11.92
C TYR A 271 -6.90 14.57 11.46
N ILE A 272 -6.66 15.12 10.27
CA ILE A 272 -5.33 15.22 9.66
C ILE A 272 -5.05 16.70 9.45
N GLY A 273 -4.04 17.23 10.13
CA GLY A 273 -3.58 18.61 9.98
C GLY A 273 -2.34 18.68 9.12
N LEU A 274 -2.28 19.64 8.21
CA LEU A 274 -1.09 19.97 7.42
C LEU A 274 -0.78 21.46 7.60
N ALA A 275 0.37 21.77 8.14
CA ALA A 275 0.88 23.12 8.32
C ALA A 275 2.01 23.42 7.35
N ASP A 276 2.00 24.58 6.74
CA ASP A 276 3.10 25.15 5.98
C ASP A 276 3.24 26.65 6.29
N LYS A 277 4.18 27.33 5.62
CA LYS A 277 4.40 28.77 5.80
C LYS A 277 3.19 29.66 5.41
N ASN A 278 2.21 29.14 4.68
CA ASN A 278 1.04 29.89 4.20
C ASN A 278 -0.17 29.70 5.11
N GLY A 279 -0.16 28.68 5.97
CA GLY A 279 -1.24 28.41 6.91
C GLY A 279 -1.39 26.93 7.26
N ILE A 280 -2.55 26.59 7.81
CA ILE A 280 -2.83 25.24 8.29
C ILE A 280 -4.17 24.79 7.73
N GLU A 281 -4.18 23.67 7.05
CA GLU A 281 -5.38 22.96 6.61
C GLU A 281 -5.62 21.75 7.51
N VAL A 282 -6.89 21.50 7.88
CA VAL A 282 -7.29 20.29 8.60
C VAL A 282 -8.40 19.59 7.84
N LYS A 283 -8.22 18.31 7.57
CA LYS A 283 -9.25 17.42 6.99
C LYS A 283 -9.77 16.46 8.05
N LYS A 284 -11.06 16.12 7.90
CA LYS A 284 -11.77 15.16 8.74
C LYS A 284 -12.05 13.90 7.93
#